data_e11f2dc4cf0514e26eec7205426efaf0
#
_entry.id   e11f2dc4cf0514e26eec7205426efaf0
#
_cell.length_a   1.000
_cell.length_b   1.000
_cell.length_c   1.000
_cell.angle_alpha   90.00
_cell.angle_beta   90.00
_cell.angle_gamma   90.00
#
_symmetry.space_group_name_H-M   'P 1'
#
loop_
_entity.id
_entity.type
_entity.pdbx_description
1 polymer ?
#
loop_
_entity_poly.entity_id
_entity_poly.type
_entity_poly.pdbx_seq_one_letter_code
_entity_poly.pdbx_strand_id
1 'polypeptide(L)'
;MAMWKNDDEMFALMKEKLYTPVVGDILDQMGYKHQFLPASIRPLAAQVPTAPYILPGEEEDKRLKVAGYACTVLENDVFEYPAEKPFGYMTEALDDLKPNEIYIATGAHN
;
A
#
# COMPACT_ATOMS: atom_id res chain seq x y z
N MET A 1 -2.90 26.48 -11.41
CA MET A 1 -4.21 26.01 -10.92
C MET A 1 -4.14 24.53 -10.60
N ALA A 2 -4.54 24.14 -9.41
CA ALA A 2 -4.51 22.75 -9.02
C ALA A 2 -5.57 21.94 -9.77
N MET A 3 -5.22 20.73 -10.20
CA MET A 3 -6.13 19.82 -10.88
C MET A 3 -7.05 19.08 -9.90
N TRP A 4 -6.82 19.25 -8.63
CA TRP A 4 -7.58 18.62 -7.56
C TRP A 4 -7.76 19.60 -6.41
N LYS A 5 -8.82 19.37 -5.61
CA LYS A 5 -9.16 20.23 -4.47
C LYS A 5 -8.65 19.71 -3.15
N ASN A 6 -8.45 18.39 -3.06
CA ASN A 6 -8.05 17.73 -1.82
C ASN A 6 -7.31 16.45 -2.14
N ASP A 7 -6.83 15.77 -1.10
CA ASP A 7 -6.06 14.53 -1.26
C ASP A 7 -6.89 13.41 -1.90
N ASP A 8 -8.17 13.30 -1.55
CA ASP A 8 -9.05 12.28 -2.13
C ASP A 8 -9.11 12.41 -3.65
N GLU A 9 -9.29 13.61 -4.15
CA GLU A 9 -9.32 13.86 -5.60
C GLU A 9 -7.96 13.62 -6.24
N MET A 10 -6.88 14.01 -5.57
CA MET A 10 -5.52 13.80 -6.06
C MET A 10 -5.23 12.31 -6.24
N PHE A 11 -5.47 11.51 -5.21
CA PHE A 11 -5.19 10.08 -5.29
C PHE A 11 -6.12 9.35 -6.25
N ALA A 12 -7.37 9.79 -6.37
CA ALA A 12 -8.29 9.24 -7.36
C ALA A 12 -7.78 9.49 -8.78
N LEU A 13 -7.30 10.71 -9.04
CA LEU A 13 -6.73 11.07 -10.34
C LEU A 13 -5.45 10.28 -10.63
N MET A 14 -4.60 10.09 -9.63
CA MET A 14 -3.39 9.29 -9.77
C MET A 14 -3.74 7.85 -10.16
N LYS A 15 -4.72 7.25 -9.51
CA LYS A 15 -5.14 5.87 -9.82
C LYS A 15 -5.74 5.75 -11.21
N GLU A 16 -6.38 6.81 -11.70
CA GLU A 16 -6.97 6.84 -13.04
C GLU A 16 -5.92 7.01 -14.13
N LYS A 17 -4.97 7.94 -13.93
CA LYS A 17 -4.08 8.41 -14.99
C LYS A 17 -2.67 7.82 -14.95
N LEU A 18 -2.23 7.30 -13.81
CA LEU A 18 -0.87 6.84 -13.63
C LEU A 18 -0.81 5.34 -13.35
N TYR A 19 0.34 4.77 -13.61
CA TYR A 19 0.68 3.40 -13.21
C TYR A 19 2.18 3.36 -12.89
N THR A 20 2.60 2.34 -12.17
CA THR A 20 3.93 2.28 -11.56
C THR A 20 5.09 2.56 -12.52
N PRO A 21 5.17 1.95 -13.71
CA PRO A 21 6.28 2.25 -14.62
C PRO A 21 6.34 3.70 -15.06
N VAL A 22 5.19 4.33 -15.30
CA VAL A 22 5.14 5.74 -15.69
C VAL A 22 5.63 6.64 -14.57
N VAL A 23 5.20 6.36 -13.35
CA VAL A 23 5.66 7.13 -12.17
C VAL A 23 7.17 7.00 -12.01
N GLY A 24 7.70 5.78 -12.16
CA GLY A 24 9.14 5.55 -12.09
C GLY A 24 9.92 6.35 -13.13
N ASP A 25 9.44 6.37 -14.37
CA ASP A 25 10.08 7.11 -15.44
C ASP A 25 10.07 8.62 -15.17
N ILE A 26 8.96 9.14 -14.67
CA ILE A 26 8.84 10.55 -14.32
C ILE A 26 9.81 10.92 -13.19
N LEU A 27 9.86 10.08 -12.15
CA LEU A 27 10.78 10.30 -11.03
C LEU A 27 12.23 10.25 -11.48
N ASP A 28 12.59 9.35 -12.40
CA ASP A 28 13.93 9.31 -12.98
C ASP A 28 14.27 10.61 -13.68
N GLN A 29 13.35 11.16 -14.47
CA GLN A 29 13.54 12.44 -15.15
C GLN A 29 13.71 13.59 -14.16
N MET A 30 13.07 13.52 -13.02
CA MET A 30 13.17 14.52 -11.96
C MET A 30 14.43 14.37 -11.11
N GLY A 31 15.21 13.31 -11.33
CA GLY A 31 16.43 13.05 -10.57
C GLY A 31 16.26 12.13 -9.36
N TYR A 32 15.07 11.62 -9.12
CA TYR A 32 14.79 10.68 -8.03
C TYR A 32 14.92 9.27 -8.57
N LYS A 33 16.12 8.70 -8.46
CA LYS A 33 16.42 7.36 -8.96
C LYS A 33 16.02 6.28 -7.95
N HIS A 34 15.72 5.09 -8.48
CA HIS A 34 15.47 3.89 -7.65
C HIS A 34 14.32 4.04 -6.67
N GLN A 35 13.22 4.63 -7.11
CA GLN A 35 12.04 4.88 -6.27
C GLN A 35 10.99 3.77 -6.34
N PHE A 36 11.43 2.53 -6.57
CA PHE A 36 10.56 1.36 -6.54
C PHE A 36 10.75 0.59 -5.25
N LEU A 37 9.65 0.07 -4.71
CA LEU A 37 9.71 -0.82 -3.56
C LEU A 37 10.38 -2.15 -3.96
N PRO A 38 11.10 -2.80 -3.03
CA PRO A 38 11.66 -4.13 -3.30
C PRO A 38 10.57 -5.13 -3.67
N ALA A 39 10.92 -6.11 -4.49
CA ALA A 39 9.98 -7.15 -4.91
C ALA A 39 9.46 -7.99 -3.73
N SER A 40 10.15 -7.98 -2.60
CA SER A 40 9.71 -8.66 -1.38
C SER A 40 8.50 -8.00 -0.72
N ILE A 41 8.28 -6.71 -0.99
CA ILE A 41 7.09 -6.02 -0.48
C ILE A 41 5.97 -6.23 -1.49
N ARG A 42 4.93 -6.92 -1.05
CA ARG A 42 3.82 -7.33 -1.90
C ARG A 42 2.48 -6.89 -1.33
N PRO A 43 1.49 -6.60 -2.17
CA PRO A 43 0.14 -6.35 -1.69
C PRO A 43 -0.42 -7.58 -0.98
N LEU A 44 -0.98 -7.38 0.21
CA LEU A 44 -1.66 -8.46 0.91
C LEU A 44 -2.83 -9.00 0.08
N ALA A 45 -3.52 -8.13 -0.62
CA ALA A 45 -4.64 -8.49 -1.48
C ALA A 45 -4.26 -9.50 -2.57
N ALA A 46 -3.01 -9.50 -3.02
CA ALA A 46 -2.53 -10.47 -4.01
C ALA A 46 -2.43 -11.88 -3.45
N GLN A 47 -2.38 -12.03 -2.11
CA GLN A 47 -2.26 -13.31 -1.43
C GLN A 47 -3.60 -13.85 -0.96
N VAL A 48 -4.64 -13.03 -1.02
CA VAL A 48 -5.99 -13.38 -0.59
C VAL A 48 -6.88 -13.47 -1.81
N PRO A 49 -7.46 -14.64 -2.11
CA PRO A 49 -8.37 -14.75 -3.25
C PRO A 49 -9.52 -13.76 -3.16
N THR A 50 -9.85 -13.15 -4.28
CA THR A 50 -11.06 -12.33 -4.36
C THR A 50 -12.28 -13.25 -4.39
N ALA A 51 -13.25 -12.92 -3.57
CA ALA A 51 -14.52 -13.63 -3.56
C ALA A 51 -15.66 -12.63 -3.77
N PRO A 52 -16.57 -12.85 -4.71
CA PRO A 52 -16.55 -13.89 -5.72
C PRO A 52 -15.40 -13.69 -6.71
N TYR A 53 -15.02 -14.75 -7.38
CA TYR A 53 -13.88 -14.73 -8.29
C TYR A 53 -14.06 -13.72 -9.41
N ILE A 54 -12.94 -13.11 -9.82
CA ILE A 54 -12.93 -12.34 -11.06
C ILE A 54 -13.04 -13.34 -12.21
N LEU A 55 -14.08 -13.21 -12.99
CA LEU A 55 -14.31 -14.10 -14.13
C LEU A 55 -13.41 -13.69 -15.31
N PRO A 56 -13.10 -14.64 -16.22
CA PRO A 56 -12.35 -14.27 -17.42
C PRO A 56 -13.05 -13.14 -18.18
N GLY A 57 -12.30 -12.07 -18.47
CA GLY A 57 -12.82 -10.89 -19.15
C GLY A 57 -13.31 -9.78 -18.22
N GLU A 58 -13.33 -9.99 -16.93
CA GLU A 58 -13.63 -8.94 -15.96
C GLU A 58 -12.42 -8.05 -15.70
N GLU A 59 -12.68 -6.88 -15.10
CA GLU A 59 -11.62 -5.95 -14.76
C GLU A 59 -10.64 -6.52 -13.74
N GLU A 60 -9.42 -6.01 -13.76
CA GLU A 60 -8.41 -6.33 -12.76
C GLU A 60 -8.89 -6.04 -11.35
N ASP A 61 -8.33 -6.74 -10.38
CA ASP A 61 -8.61 -6.51 -8.97
C ASP A 61 -8.14 -5.09 -8.59
N LYS A 62 -9.09 -4.21 -8.35
CA LYS A 62 -8.82 -2.81 -8.01
C LYS A 62 -8.07 -2.66 -6.70
N ARG A 63 -8.04 -3.69 -5.85
CA ARG A 63 -7.26 -3.66 -4.61
C ARG A 63 -5.75 -3.67 -4.86
N LEU A 64 -5.32 -4.10 -6.05
CA LEU A 64 -3.91 -4.17 -6.41
C LEU A 64 -3.33 -2.84 -6.87
N LYS A 65 -4.17 -1.86 -7.18
CA LYS A 65 -3.73 -0.53 -7.61
C LYS A 65 -4.13 0.49 -6.56
N VAL A 66 -3.14 0.97 -5.83
CA VAL A 66 -3.37 1.91 -4.73
C VAL A 66 -2.47 3.14 -4.89
N ALA A 67 -2.92 4.25 -4.33
CA ALA A 67 -2.14 5.47 -4.24
C ALA A 67 -2.49 6.15 -2.91
N GLY A 68 -1.49 6.55 -2.16
CA GLY A 68 -1.70 7.18 -0.87
C GLY A 68 -0.38 7.53 -0.20
N TYR A 69 -0.49 8.11 0.98
CA TYR A 69 0.66 8.38 1.84
C TYR A 69 1.14 7.09 2.49
N ALA A 70 2.45 6.89 2.55
CA ALA A 70 3.01 5.72 3.20
C ALA A 70 2.88 5.83 4.72
N CYS A 71 2.28 4.82 5.33
CA CYS A 71 2.33 4.59 6.77
C CYS A 71 3.29 3.43 7.00
N THR A 72 4.54 3.76 7.26
CA THR A 72 5.60 2.75 7.37
C THR A 72 5.62 2.14 8.76
N VAL A 73 5.73 0.80 8.81
CA VAL A 73 5.75 0.04 10.05
C VAL A 73 6.94 -0.91 10.02
N LEU A 74 7.73 -0.89 11.08
CA LEU A 74 8.81 -1.86 11.26
C LEU A 74 8.33 -2.95 12.21
N GLU A 75 8.33 -4.18 11.73
CA GLU A 75 7.95 -5.34 12.52
C GLU A 75 9.18 -6.02 13.10
N ASN A 76 9.04 -6.54 14.30
CA ASN A 76 10.10 -7.28 14.98
C ASN A 76 9.54 -8.60 15.52
N ASP A 77 10.34 -9.66 15.43
CA ASP A 77 10.00 -10.92 16.05
C ASP A 77 10.06 -10.77 17.56
N VAL A 78 9.09 -11.33 18.26
CA VAL A 78 9.05 -11.31 19.72
C VAL A 78 8.83 -12.73 20.25
N PHE A 79 9.32 -12.99 21.45
CA PHE A 79 9.20 -14.30 22.10
C PHE A 79 8.03 -14.35 23.07
N GLU A 80 7.53 -13.20 23.48
CA GLU A 80 6.40 -13.10 24.40
C GLU A 80 5.44 -12.01 23.92
N TYR A 81 4.14 -12.23 24.11
CA TYR A 81 3.12 -11.23 23.83
C TYR A 81 2.60 -10.67 25.13
N PRO A 82 2.36 -9.34 25.23
CA PRO A 82 1.67 -8.78 26.37
C PRO A 82 0.29 -9.42 26.52
N ALA A 83 -0.09 -9.75 27.75
CA ALA A 83 -1.38 -10.40 28.03
C ALA A 83 -2.55 -9.55 27.54
N GLU A 84 -2.44 -8.23 27.63
CA GLU A 84 -3.43 -7.26 27.22
C GLU A 84 -3.44 -7.03 25.70
N LYS A 85 -2.43 -7.53 24.97
CA LYS A 85 -2.32 -7.36 23.52
C LYS A 85 -1.95 -8.68 22.84
N PRO A 86 -2.90 -9.62 22.77
CA PRO A 86 -2.62 -10.97 22.24
C PRO A 86 -2.20 -10.97 20.77
N PHE A 87 -2.52 -9.94 20.01
CA PHE A 87 -2.08 -9.77 18.62
C PHE A 87 -0.94 -8.77 18.49
N GLY A 88 -0.30 -8.38 19.61
CA GLY A 88 0.76 -7.40 19.63
C GLY A 88 0.26 -6.01 19.28
N TYR A 89 1.11 -5.24 18.62
CA TYR A 89 0.81 -3.87 18.25
C TYR A 89 0.31 -3.73 16.80
N MET A 90 0.19 -4.83 16.07
CA MET A 90 -0.24 -4.79 14.66
C MET A 90 -1.65 -4.23 14.51
N THR A 91 -2.59 -4.71 15.31
CA THR A 91 -3.97 -4.24 15.24
C THR A 91 -4.07 -2.77 15.62
N GLU A 92 -3.28 -2.32 16.59
CA GLU A 92 -3.22 -0.93 16.98
C GLU A 92 -2.71 -0.05 15.83
N ALA A 93 -1.65 -0.48 15.14
CA ALA A 93 -1.11 0.24 13.99
C ALA A 93 -2.14 0.32 12.85
N LEU A 94 -2.89 -0.75 12.61
CA LEU A 94 -3.95 -0.76 11.61
C LEU A 94 -5.10 0.17 11.99
N ASP A 95 -5.49 0.18 13.27
CA ASP A 95 -6.55 1.07 13.74
C ASP A 95 -6.18 2.54 13.66
N ASP A 96 -4.89 2.85 13.74
CA ASP A 96 -4.39 4.23 13.67
C ASP A 96 -4.27 4.74 12.22
N LEU A 97 -4.49 3.91 11.22
CA LEU A 97 -4.45 4.35 9.82
C LEU A 97 -5.48 5.44 9.57
N LYS A 98 -5.03 6.48 8.88
CA LYS A 98 -5.88 7.59 8.49
C LYS A 98 -6.31 7.45 7.03
N PRO A 99 -7.35 8.17 6.60
CA PRO A 99 -7.74 8.16 5.18
C PRO A 99 -6.54 8.50 4.30
N ASN A 100 -6.45 7.85 3.15
CA ASN A 100 -5.38 8.03 2.16
C ASN A 100 -4.01 7.54 2.61
N GLU A 101 -3.94 6.78 3.69
CA GLU A 101 -2.70 6.12 4.11
C GLU A 101 -2.66 4.66 3.68
N ILE A 102 -1.46 4.21 3.32
CA ILE A 102 -1.19 2.82 2.94
C ILE A 102 -0.24 2.22 3.97
N TYR A 103 -0.68 1.13 4.61
CA TYR A 103 0.13 0.38 5.57
C TYR A 103 1.22 -0.40 4.83
N ILE A 104 2.46 -0.11 5.14
CA ILE A 104 3.62 -0.78 4.54
C ILE A 104 4.50 -1.29 5.67
N ALA A 105 4.58 -2.61 5.83
CA ALA A 105 5.33 -3.23 6.92
C ALA A 105 6.50 -4.04 6.40
N THR A 106 7.59 -4.04 7.14
CA THR A 106 8.79 -4.82 6.85
C THR A 106 9.51 -5.19 8.14
N GLY A 107 10.42 -6.13 8.08
CA GLY A 107 11.36 -6.44 9.16
C GLY A 107 11.19 -7.79 9.83
N ALA A 108 10.00 -8.35 9.90
CA ALA A 108 9.78 -9.65 10.51
C ALA A 108 9.94 -10.80 9.50
N HIS A 109 10.09 -12.02 10.01
CA HIS A 109 10.23 -13.22 9.20
C HIS A 109 8.86 -13.91 8.97
N ASN A 110 7.83 -13.15 8.79
CA ASN A 110 6.46 -13.68 8.58
C ASN A 110 6.14 -13.80 7.10
#